data_aad1b05e7b2c03b48b4d7d13a991d608
#
_entry.id   aad1b05e7b2c03b48b4d7d13a991d608
#
_cell.length_a   1.000
_cell.length_b   1.000
_cell.length_c   1.000
_cell.angle_alpha   90.00
_cell.angle_beta   90.00
_cell.angle_gamma   90.00
#
_symmetry.space_group_name_H-M   'P 1'
#
loop_
_entity.id
_entity.type
_entity.pdbx_description
1 polymer ?
#
loop_
_entity_poly.entity_id
_entity_poly.type
_entity_poly.pdbx_seq_one_letter_code
_entity_poly.pdbx_strand_id
1 'polypeptide(L)'
;DLVDLEILRSRLQHEAFEIDELTSAEWNPMEWNPGTALHLLLSRDFAPWPERLASIQSRLSAIPEFLDTARRSLDSMPHIHVETAVGQLTGTRAVVTDAIAEQCVVNETDLPAGVDAAVAAIDEHIAWLNEQLPVSTRSPRLNQRIYAGVLWHSLDDGTSANHLLRDAEAHLDEVTGCMRE
;
A
#
# COMPACT_ATOMS: atom_id res chain seq x y z
N ASP A 1 -13.25 7.80 -26.75
CA ASP A 1 -12.56 6.82 -27.58
C ASP A 1 -12.86 5.40 -27.09
N LEU A 2 -12.94 4.40 -28.00
CA LEU A 2 -13.22 3.01 -27.62
C LEU A 2 -12.12 2.38 -26.77
N VAL A 3 -10.86 2.77 -27.01
CA VAL A 3 -9.71 2.32 -26.22
C VAL A 3 -9.79 2.84 -24.79
N ASP A 4 -10.14 4.11 -24.61
CA ASP A 4 -10.30 4.68 -23.27
C ASP A 4 -11.43 4.01 -22.50
N LEU A 5 -12.52 3.66 -23.19
CA LEU A 5 -13.65 2.94 -22.60
C LEU A 5 -13.23 1.55 -22.14
N GLU A 6 -12.44 0.82 -22.93
CA GLU A 6 -11.95 -0.52 -22.57
C GLU A 6 -10.99 -0.47 -21.40
N ILE A 7 -10.07 0.51 -21.37
CA ILE A 7 -9.16 0.74 -20.22
C ILE A 7 -9.94 1.03 -18.94
N LEU A 8 -10.94 1.91 -19.01
CA LEU A 8 -11.80 2.22 -17.86
C LEU A 8 -12.59 1.01 -17.38
N ARG A 9 -13.11 0.21 -18.30
CA ARG A 9 -13.85 -1.01 -17.99
C ARG A 9 -12.95 -2.04 -17.30
N SER A 10 -11.76 -2.31 -17.86
CA SER A 10 -10.78 -3.22 -17.27
C SER A 10 -10.40 -2.78 -15.85
N ARG A 11 -10.14 -1.48 -15.65
CA ARG A 11 -9.83 -0.92 -14.35
C ARG A 11 -10.97 -1.09 -13.33
N LEU A 12 -12.21 -0.80 -13.72
CA LEU A 12 -13.37 -0.98 -12.84
C LEU A 12 -13.60 -2.45 -12.48
N GLN A 13 -13.38 -3.36 -13.43
CA GLN A 13 -13.45 -4.80 -13.16
C GLN A 13 -12.36 -5.27 -12.20
N HIS A 14 -11.15 -4.73 -12.31
CA HIS A 14 -10.08 -4.98 -11.38
C HIS A 14 -10.42 -4.47 -9.96
N GLU A 15 -10.90 -3.23 -9.84
CA GLU A 15 -11.32 -2.65 -8.56
C GLU A 15 -12.47 -3.45 -7.92
N ALA A 16 -13.45 -3.89 -8.70
CA ALA A 16 -14.52 -4.75 -8.20
C ALA A 16 -13.99 -6.11 -7.71
N PHE A 17 -13.07 -6.73 -8.44
CA PHE A 17 -12.41 -7.97 -8.02
C PHE A 17 -11.61 -7.80 -6.72
N GLU A 18 -10.90 -6.68 -6.56
CA GLU A 18 -10.16 -6.39 -5.32
C GLU A 18 -11.10 -6.26 -4.11
N ILE A 19 -12.25 -5.61 -4.28
CA ILE A 19 -13.23 -5.42 -3.20
C ILE A 19 -13.99 -6.71 -2.88
N ASP A 20 -14.46 -7.42 -3.90
CA ASP A 20 -15.42 -8.53 -3.71
C ASP A 20 -14.74 -9.90 -3.49
N GLU A 21 -13.54 -10.09 -4.06
CA GLU A 21 -12.88 -11.40 -4.11
C GLU A 21 -11.55 -11.45 -3.38
N LEU A 22 -10.68 -10.47 -3.59
CA LEU A 22 -9.36 -10.42 -2.96
C LEU A 22 -9.46 -9.94 -1.51
N THR A 23 -10.33 -8.96 -1.24
CA THR A 23 -10.58 -8.37 0.09
C THR A 23 -9.32 -7.99 0.85
N SER A 24 -8.30 -7.44 0.15
CA SER A 24 -6.97 -7.20 0.72
C SER A 24 -7.02 -6.29 1.95
N ALA A 25 -7.94 -5.34 2.00
CA ALA A 25 -8.14 -4.45 3.15
C ALA A 25 -8.55 -5.18 4.45
N GLU A 26 -9.06 -6.42 4.35
CA GLU A 26 -9.47 -7.19 5.52
C GLU A 26 -8.33 -7.99 6.16
N TRP A 27 -7.24 -8.23 5.43
CA TRP A 27 -6.16 -9.10 5.91
C TRP A 27 -4.75 -8.57 5.66
N ASN A 28 -4.58 -7.54 4.84
CA ASN A 28 -3.27 -6.97 4.52
C ASN A 28 -3.06 -5.63 5.25
N PRO A 29 -2.34 -5.60 6.38
CA PRO A 29 -2.15 -4.37 7.14
C PRO A 29 -1.34 -3.30 6.39
N MET A 30 -0.62 -3.65 5.32
CA MET A 30 0.13 -2.69 4.50
C MET A 30 -0.78 -1.75 3.71
N GLU A 31 -2.03 -2.15 3.40
CA GLU A 31 -3.04 -1.31 2.74
C GLU A 31 -3.44 -0.09 3.61
N TRP A 32 -3.24 -0.19 4.91
CA TRP A 32 -3.62 0.81 5.90
C TRP A 32 -2.47 1.77 6.27
N ASN A 33 -1.50 1.95 5.35
CA ASN A 33 -0.39 2.88 5.58
C ASN A 33 -0.67 4.25 4.94
N PRO A 34 -0.83 5.34 5.71
CA PRO A 34 -1.08 6.67 5.18
C PRO A 34 0.18 7.35 4.60
N GLY A 35 1.36 6.74 4.75
CA GLY A 35 2.66 7.35 4.46
C GLY A 35 2.86 7.75 3.02
N THR A 36 2.44 6.91 2.06
CA THR A 36 2.58 7.21 0.62
C THR A 36 1.85 8.51 0.24
N ALA A 37 0.65 8.72 0.78
CA ALA A 37 -0.15 9.90 0.49
C ALA A 37 0.48 11.18 1.05
N LEU A 38 1.10 11.11 2.24
CA LEU A 38 1.84 12.23 2.84
C LEU A 38 3.13 12.49 2.07
N HIS A 39 3.88 11.45 1.74
CA HIS A 39 5.12 11.57 0.99
C HIS A 39 4.94 12.25 -0.37
N LEU A 40 3.87 11.93 -1.09
CA LEU A 40 3.57 12.58 -2.38
C LEU A 40 3.31 14.08 -2.24
N LEU A 41 2.64 14.51 -1.17
CA LEU A 41 2.40 15.92 -0.89
C LEU A 41 3.68 16.68 -0.51
N LEU A 42 4.67 16.00 0.08
CA LEU A 42 5.95 16.60 0.45
C LEU A 42 6.94 16.65 -0.72
N SER A 43 7.01 15.58 -1.53
CA SER A 43 8.06 15.37 -2.53
C SER A 43 7.75 15.94 -3.91
N ARG A 44 6.50 16.28 -4.23
CA ARG A 44 6.10 16.72 -5.57
C ARG A 44 5.56 18.16 -5.57
N ASP A 45 6.11 18.99 -6.47
CA ASP A 45 5.71 20.39 -6.66
C ASP A 45 4.55 20.55 -7.66
N PHE A 46 3.40 19.92 -7.38
CA PHE A 46 2.21 20.01 -8.24
C PHE A 46 1.28 21.18 -7.87
N ALA A 47 1.48 21.80 -6.69
CA ALA A 47 0.73 22.94 -6.21
C ALA A 47 1.61 23.80 -5.27
N PRO A 48 1.27 25.08 -5.04
CA PRO A 48 1.93 25.94 -4.06
C PRO A 48 1.96 25.32 -2.67
N TRP A 49 3.03 25.56 -1.92
CA TRP A 49 3.20 24.99 -0.58
C TRP A 49 2.01 25.20 0.37
N PRO A 50 1.37 26.39 0.46
CA PRO A 50 0.21 26.57 1.35
C PRO A 50 -0.96 25.64 1.04
N GLU A 51 -1.20 25.32 -0.22
CA GLU A 51 -2.25 24.38 -0.64
C GLU A 51 -1.89 22.92 -0.28
N ARG A 52 -0.60 22.56 -0.48
CA ARG A 52 -0.08 21.23 -0.09
C ARG A 52 -0.11 21.07 1.43
N LEU A 53 0.26 22.11 2.18
CA LEU A 53 0.23 22.11 3.65
C LEU A 53 -1.20 21.95 4.18
N ALA A 54 -2.18 22.63 3.60
CA ALA A 54 -3.59 22.45 3.96
C ALA A 54 -4.06 21.01 3.71
N SER A 55 -3.62 20.40 2.60
CA SER A 55 -3.89 18.99 2.28
C SER A 55 -3.20 18.03 3.26
N ILE A 56 -1.95 18.31 3.66
CA ILE A 56 -1.23 17.54 4.69
C ILE A 56 -1.99 17.61 6.01
N GLN A 57 -2.39 18.80 6.46
CA GLN A 57 -3.16 18.98 7.69
C GLN A 57 -4.48 18.20 7.69
N SER A 58 -5.21 18.24 6.58
CA SER A 58 -6.44 17.46 6.42
C SER A 58 -6.20 15.95 6.56
N ARG A 59 -5.12 15.43 5.95
CA ARG A 59 -4.75 14.01 6.06
C ARG A 59 -4.30 13.64 7.46
N LEU A 60 -3.48 14.45 8.11
CA LEU A 60 -3.04 14.22 9.50
C LEU A 60 -4.25 14.10 10.44
N SER A 61 -5.24 14.97 10.27
CA SER A 61 -6.45 14.95 11.08
C SER A 61 -7.31 13.67 10.87
N ALA A 62 -7.21 13.03 9.72
CA ALA A 62 -7.94 11.81 9.40
C ALA A 62 -7.21 10.51 9.84
N ILE A 63 -5.91 10.57 10.11
CA ILE A 63 -5.11 9.36 10.47
C ILE A 63 -5.67 8.60 11.67
N PRO A 64 -6.09 9.23 12.78
CA PRO A 64 -6.61 8.49 13.94
C PRO A 64 -7.82 7.62 13.60
N GLU A 65 -8.81 8.17 12.90
CA GLU A 65 -10.02 7.43 12.49
C GLU A 65 -9.70 6.36 11.44
N PHE A 66 -8.81 6.66 10.50
CA PHE A 66 -8.35 5.72 9.48
C PHE A 66 -7.70 4.48 10.10
N LEU A 67 -6.78 4.65 11.05
CA LEU A 67 -6.10 3.55 11.73
C LEU A 67 -7.01 2.81 12.72
N ASP A 68 -7.98 3.49 13.33
CA ASP A 68 -9.01 2.84 14.12
C ASP A 68 -9.92 1.95 13.25
N THR A 69 -10.26 2.42 12.06
CA THR A 69 -10.99 1.61 11.08
C THR A 69 -10.17 0.40 10.63
N ALA A 70 -8.85 0.57 10.41
CA ALA A 70 -7.95 -0.54 10.11
C ALA A 70 -8.02 -1.64 11.19
N ARG A 71 -7.93 -1.28 12.47
CA ARG A 71 -8.02 -2.23 13.59
C ARG A 71 -9.35 -2.99 13.65
N ARG A 72 -10.44 -2.37 13.21
CA ARG A 72 -11.77 -3.02 13.15
C ARG A 72 -11.95 -3.92 11.93
N SER A 73 -11.26 -3.62 10.84
CA SER A 73 -11.40 -4.34 9.57
C SER A 73 -10.43 -5.50 9.42
N LEU A 74 -9.22 -5.36 9.98
CA LEU A 74 -8.16 -6.36 9.83
C LEU A 74 -8.44 -7.61 10.67
N ASP A 75 -8.44 -8.75 10.00
CA ASP A 75 -8.57 -10.08 10.59
C ASP A 75 -7.62 -11.07 9.89
N SER A 76 -7.15 -12.07 10.63
CA SER A 76 -6.41 -13.21 10.08
C SER A 76 -5.24 -12.82 9.17
N MET A 77 -4.35 -11.97 9.65
CA MET A 77 -3.22 -11.42 8.90
C MET A 77 -2.07 -12.42 8.71
N PRO A 78 -1.32 -12.38 7.58
CA PRO A 78 -0.05 -13.08 7.47
C PRO A 78 1.04 -12.44 8.32
N HIS A 79 1.84 -13.26 9.01
CA HIS A 79 2.93 -12.79 9.89
C HIS A 79 3.89 -11.82 9.18
N ILE A 80 4.37 -12.20 7.99
CA ILE A 80 5.30 -11.37 7.21
C ILE A 80 4.69 -10.01 6.80
N HIS A 81 3.37 -9.94 6.58
CA HIS A 81 2.70 -8.68 6.25
C HIS A 81 2.62 -7.77 7.49
N VAL A 82 2.40 -8.35 8.67
CA VAL A 82 2.39 -7.58 9.93
C VAL A 82 3.77 -7.01 10.23
N GLU A 83 4.84 -7.82 10.14
CA GLU A 83 6.22 -7.34 10.28
C GLU A 83 6.56 -6.21 9.30
N THR A 84 6.17 -6.38 8.04
CA THR A 84 6.40 -5.37 7.00
C THR A 84 5.63 -4.08 7.29
N ALA A 85 4.36 -4.19 7.69
CA ALA A 85 3.53 -3.03 8.03
C ALA A 85 4.10 -2.24 9.21
N VAL A 86 4.58 -2.91 10.25
CA VAL A 86 5.27 -2.28 11.40
C VAL A 86 6.49 -1.48 10.93
N GLY A 87 7.32 -2.07 10.06
CA GLY A 87 8.48 -1.39 9.48
C GLY A 87 8.10 -0.15 8.65
N GLN A 88 7.08 -0.28 7.80
CA GLN A 88 6.58 0.82 6.97
C GLN A 88 5.95 1.95 7.81
N LEU A 89 5.16 1.62 8.82
CA LEU A 89 4.54 2.60 9.72
C LEU A 89 5.59 3.34 10.56
N THR A 90 6.68 2.67 10.95
CA THR A 90 7.82 3.32 11.59
C THR A 90 8.44 4.39 10.67
N GLY A 91 8.61 4.09 9.38
CA GLY A 91 9.01 5.07 8.37
C GLY A 91 7.99 6.19 8.19
N THR A 92 6.70 5.88 8.18
CA THR A 92 5.63 6.87 8.09
C THR A 92 5.61 7.81 9.29
N ARG A 93 5.87 7.29 10.50
CA ARG A 93 6.03 8.11 11.70
C ARG A 93 7.14 9.16 11.51
N ALA A 94 8.30 8.77 10.99
CA ALA A 94 9.40 9.69 10.70
C ALA A 94 9.01 10.74 9.62
N VAL A 95 8.20 10.37 8.62
CA VAL A 95 7.65 11.35 7.67
C VAL A 95 6.78 12.40 8.39
N VAL A 96 5.96 11.98 9.35
CA VAL A 96 5.08 12.89 10.10
C VAL A 96 5.88 13.79 11.06
N THR A 97 6.89 13.27 11.75
CA THR A 97 7.69 14.04 12.74
C THR A 97 8.76 14.91 12.07
N ASP A 98 9.52 14.35 11.13
CA ASP A 98 10.76 14.96 10.66
C ASP A 98 10.57 15.63 9.29
N ALA A 99 10.07 14.90 8.28
CA ALA A 99 9.97 15.43 6.93
C ALA A 99 8.97 16.59 6.80
N ILE A 100 7.85 16.55 7.52
CA ILE A 100 6.91 17.68 7.57
C ILE A 100 7.56 18.89 8.23
N ALA A 101 8.27 18.69 9.36
CA ALA A 101 8.95 19.78 10.07
C ALA A 101 10.04 20.43 9.22
N GLU A 102 10.86 19.63 8.52
CA GLU A 102 11.87 20.13 7.58
C GLU A 102 11.25 20.99 6.49
N GLN A 103 10.16 20.54 5.87
CA GLN A 103 9.48 21.30 4.83
C GLN A 103 8.84 22.59 5.37
N CYS A 104 8.32 22.58 6.59
CA CYS A 104 7.82 23.79 7.24
C CYS A 104 8.93 24.83 7.48
N VAL A 105 10.10 24.38 7.90
CA VAL A 105 11.27 25.26 8.07
C VAL A 105 11.73 25.86 6.73
N VAL A 106 11.82 25.03 5.68
CA VAL A 106 12.21 25.49 4.32
C VAL A 106 11.24 26.55 3.77
N ASN A 107 9.96 26.40 4.07
CA ASN A 107 8.90 27.29 3.55
C ASN A 107 8.49 28.37 4.56
N GLU A 108 9.20 28.53 5.68
CA GLU A 108 8.93 29.54 6.72
C GLU A 108 7.47 29.51 7.24
N THR A 109 6.94 28.29 7.47
CA THR A 109 5.58 28.04 7.97
C THR A 109 5.59 27.31 9.31
N ASP A 110 4.52 27.48 10.07
CA ASP A 110 4.29 26.70 11.29
C ASP A 110 3.97 25.24 10.98
N LEU A 111 4.19 24.36 11.96
CA LEU A 111 3.76 22.97 11.89
C LEU A 111 2.23 22.88 11.77
N PRO A 112 1.71 22.01 10.88
CA PRO A 112 0.28 21.83 10.74
C PRO A 112 -0.33 21.21 12.01
N ALA A 113 -1.57 21.60 12.31
CA ALA A 113 -2.32 20.94 13.36
C ALA A 113 -2.51 19.43 13.07
N GLY A 114 -2.56 18.62 14.13
CA GLY A 114 -2.81 17.17 14.03
C GLY A 114 -1.56 16.30 13.99
N VAL A 115 -0.35 16.85 13.96
CA VAL A 115 0.92 16.06 14.00
C VAL A 115 0.93 15.15 15.23
N ASP A 116 0.73 15.69 16.43
CA ASP A 116 0.81 14.92 17.68
C ASP A 116 -0.26 13.80 17.72
N ALA A 117 -1.49 14.10 17.29
CA ALA A 117 -2.56 13.12 17.22
C ALA A 117 -2.28 12.00 16.20
N ALA A 118 -1.72 12.37 15.05
CA ALA A 118 -1.33 11.39 14.03
C ALA A 118 -0.19 10.50 14.51
N VAL A 119 0.84 11.07 15.16
CA VAL A 119 1.95 10.30 15.75
C VAL A 119 1.43 9.33 16.80
N ALA A 120 0.59 9.80 17.73
CA ALA A 120 0.01 8.96 18.77
C ALA A 120 -0.81 7.78 18.18
N ALA A 121 -1.62 8.04 17.15
CA ALA A 121 -2.40 7.01 16.48
C ALA A 121 -1.53 5.99 15.72
N ILE A 122 -0.43 6.45 15.09
CA ILE A 122 0.55 5.56 14.43
C ILE A 122 1.26 4.68 15.48
N ASP A 123 1.73 5.26 16.58
CA ASP A 123 2.40 4.53 17.65
C ASP A 123 1.47 3.49 18.29
N GLU A 124 0.20 3.83 18.52
CA GLU A 124 -0.82 2.90 19.02
C GLU A 124 -1.09 1.75 18.04
N HIS A 125 -1.18 2.07 16.74
CA HIS A 125 -1.40 1.06 15.71
C HIS A 125 -0.20 0.11 15.53
N ILE A 126 1.02 0.64 15.62
CA ILE A 126 2.26 -0.18 15.64
C ILE A 126 2.26 -1.11 16.86
N ALA A 127 1.90 -0.61 18.04
CA ALA A 127 1.82 -1.43 19.25
C ALA A 127 0.78 -2.56 19.08
N TRP A 128 -0.42 -2.23 18.57
CA TRP A 128 -1.45 -3.21 18.28
C TRP A 128 -0.99 -4.27 17.25
N LEU A 129 -0.34 -3.88 16.16
CA LEU A 129 0.20 -4.82 15.17
C LEU A 129 1.23 -5.78 15.80
N ASN A 130 2.11 -5.28 16.67
CA ASN A 130 3.07 -6.12 17.39
C ASN A 130 2.37 -7.14 18.32
N GLU A 131 1.23 -6.78 18.92
CA GLU A 131 0.41 -7.72 19.70
C GLU A 131 -0.25 -8.79 18.82
N GLN A 132 -0.50 -8.49 17.52
CA GLN A 132 -1.06 -9.46 16.58
C GLN A 132 -0.02 -10.47 16.05
N LEU A 133 1.29 -10.18 16.10
CA LEU A 133 2.33 -11.06 15.55
C LEU A 133 2.24 -12.52 16.00
N PRO A 134 2.05 -12.83 17.29
CA PRO A 134 2.00 -14.22 17.75
C PRO A 134 0.79 -15.02 17.21
N VAL A 135 -0.29 -14.32 16.84
CA VAL A 135 -1.54 -14.93 16.34
C VAL A 135 -1.70 -14.84 14.82
N SER A 136 -0.77 -14.17 14.14
CA SER A 136 -0.76 -13.97 12.69
C SER A 136 -0.26 -15.23 11.97
N THR A 137 -1.16 -16.15 11.68
CA THR A 137 -0.85 -17.49 11.13
C THR A 137 -1.35 -17.70 9.70
N ARG A 138 -2.04 -16.73 9.11
CA ARG A 138 -2.52 -16.81 7.72
C ARG A 138 -1.35 -16.99 6.76
N SER A 139 -1.52 -17.87 5.76
CA SER A 139 -0.57 -17.95 4.65
C SER A 139 -0.58 -16.66 3.84
N PRO A 140 0.59 -16.09 3.49
CA PRO A 140 0.65 -14.94 2.58
C PRO A 140 0.35 -15.34 1.12
N ARG A 141 0.27 -16.64 0.83
CA ARG A 141 0.00 -17.14 -0.52
C ARG A 141 -1.49 -17.13 -0.79
N LEU A 142 -1.86 -16.57 -1.93
CA LEU A 142 -3.21 -16.64 -2.46
C LEU A 142 -3.53 -18.08 -2.89
N ASN A 143 -4.79 -18.49 -2.78
CA ASN A 143 -5.24 -19.74 -3.37
C ASN A 143 -5.25 -19.62 -4.91
N GLN A 144 -5.30 -20.77 -5.61
CA GLN A 144 -5.19 -20.83 -7.07
C GLN A 144 -6.28 -19.99 -7.78
N ARG A 145 -7.51 -19.97 -7.27
CA ARG A 145 -8.61 -19.21 -7.86
C ARG A 145 -8.37 -17.71 -7.79
N ILE A 146 -8.02 -17.20 -6.60
CA ILE A 146 -7.75 -15.77 -6.39
C ILE A 146 -6.50 -15.34 -7.16
N TYR A 147 -5.44 -16.19 -7.15
CA TYR A 147 -4.23 -15.90 -7.92
C TYR A 147 -4.49 -15.81 -9.42
N ALA A 148 -5.34 -16.69 -9.97
CA ALA A 148 -5.73 -16.62 -11.37
C ALA A 148 -6.51 -15.33 -11.70
N GLY A 149 -7.35 -14.85 -10.79
CA GLY A 149 -8.04 -13.56 -10.92
C GLY A 149 -7.07 -12.37 -10.90
N VAL A 150 -6.13 -12.34 -9.94
CA VAL A 150 -5.06 -11.33 -9.89
C VAL A 150 -4.27 -11.31 -11.19
N LEU A 151 -3.89 -12.49 -11.71
CA LEU A 151 -3.14 -12.62 -12.95
C LEU A 151 -3.93 -12.10 -14.15
N TRP A 152 -5.20 -12.48 -14.26
CA TRP A 152 -6.09 -11.99 -15.31
C TRP A 152 -6.17 -10.46 -15.33
N HIS A 153 -6.43 -9.84 -14.20
CA HIS A 153 -6.55 -8.38 -14.09
C HIS A 153 -5.22 -7.64 -14.25
N SER A 154 -4.10 -8.28 -13.93
CA SER A 154 -2.76 -7.67 -14.08
C SER A 154 -2.25 -7.68 -15.52
N LEU A 155 -2.58 -8.75 -16.28
CA LEU A 155 -2.11 -8.93 -17.65
C LEU A 155 -3.15 -8.53 -18.70
N ASP A 156 -4.42 -8.35 -18.27
CA ASP A 156 -5.58 -8.13 -19.15
C ASP A 156 -5.68 -9.19 -20.27
N ASP A 157 -5.31 -10.43 -19.93
CA ASP A 157 -5.13 -11.55 -20.84
C ASP A 157 -5.52 -12.86 -20.13
N GLY A 158 -6.00 -13.84 -20.90
CA GLY A 158 -6.37 -15.17 -20.42
C GLY A 158 -5.21 -16.13 -20.18
N THR A 159 -3.97 -15.65 -20.14
CA THR A 159 -2.77 -16.47 -19.95
C THR A 159 -2.75 -17.14 -18.56
N SER A 160 -2.64 -18.47 -18.54
CA SER A 160 -2.59 -19.19 -17.27
C SER A 160 -1.21 -19.12 -16.61
N ALA A 161 -1.18 -19.20 -15.27
CA ALA A 161 0.07 -19.25 -14.50
C ALA A 161 1.02 -20.37 -14.98
N ASN A 162 0.49 -21.53 -15.35
CA ASN A 162 1.28 -22.65 -15.87
C ASN A 162 1.88 -22.36 -17.25
N HIS A 163 1.22 -21.55 -18.07
CA HIS A 163 1.78 -21.12 -19.36
C HIS A 163 2.93 -20.14 -19.14
N LEU A 164 2.72 -19.12 -18.33
CA LEU A 164 3.75 -18.17 -17.97
C LEU A 164 4.99 -18.82 -17.35
N LEU A 165 4.80 -19.80 -16.47
CA LEU A 165 5.91 -20.52 -15.85
C LEU A 165 6.74 -21.25 -16.91
N ARG A 166 6.10 -22.00 -17.83
CA ARG A 166 6.81 -22.71 -18.90
C ARG A 166 7.57 -21.76 -19.82
N ASP A 167 6.96 -20.63 -20.18
CA ASP A 167 7.61 -19.65 -21.04
C ASP A 167 8.81 -18.99 -20.33
N ALA A 168 8.66 -18.68 -19.03
CA ALA A 168 9.75 -18.15 -18.23
C ALA A 168 10.92 -19.15 -18.07
N GLU A 169 10.63 -20.43 -17.84
CA GLU A 169 11.64 -21.49 -17.75
C GLU A 169 12.36 -21.67 -19.11
N ALA A 170 11.62 -21.71 -20.21
CA ALA A 170 12.21 -21.83 -21.54
C ALA A 170 13.12 -20.62 -21.87
N HIS A 171 12.68 -19.42 -21.56
CA HIS A 171 13.46 -18.20 -21.77
C HIS A 171 14.72 -18.16 -20.87
N LEU A 172 14.60 -18.60 -19.62
CA LEU A 172 15.74 -18.70 -18.70
C LEU A 172 16.80 -19.66 -19.23
N ASP A 173 16.40 -20.81 -19.77
CA ASP A 173 17.31 -21.80 -20.36
C ASP A 173 18.01 -21.23 -21.59
N GLU A 174 17.29 -20.53 -22.47
CA GLU A 174 17.85 -19.84 -23.64
C GLU A 174 18.91 -18.80 -23.25
N VAL A 175 18.56 -17.88 -22.33
CA VAL A 175 19.48 -16.82 -21.86
C VAL A 175 20.70 -17.43 -21.16
N THR A 176 20.50 -18.45 -20.34
CA THR A 176 21.60 -19.15 -19.65
C THR A 176 22.52 -19.88 -20.64
N GLY A 177 21.97 -20.43 -21.72
CA GLY A 177 22.73 -21.00 -22.83
C GLY A 177 23.63 -19.97 -23.52
N CYS A 178 23.06 -18.83 -23.88
CA CYS A 178 23.81 -17.72 -24.52
C CYS A 178 24.90 -17.12 -23.62
N MET A 179 24.73 -17.14 -22.30
CA MET A 179 25.76 -16.64 -21.35
C MET A 179 26.95 -17.59 -21.16
N ARG A 180 26.84 -18.86 -21.60
CA ARG A 180 27.91 -19.87 -21.48
C ARG A 180 28.77 -19.98 -22.75
N GLU A 181 28.35 -19.38 -23.85
CA GLU A 181 29.11 -19.25 -25.09
C GLU A 181 30.03 -18.02 -25.05
#